data_8ca08c640990f53519de8ce5778980c1
#
_entry.id   8ca08c640990f53519de8ce5778980c1
#
_cell.length_a   1.000
_cell.length_b   1.000
_cell.length_c   1.000
_cell.angle_alpha   90.00
_cell.angle_beta   90.00
_cell.angle_gamma   90.00
#
_symmetry.space_group_name_H-M   'P 1'
#
loop_
_entity.id
_entity.type
_entity.pdbx_description
1 polymer ?
#
loop_
_entity_poly.entity_id
_entity_poly.type
_entity_poly.pdbx_seq_one_letter_code
_entity_poly.pdbx_strand_id
1 'polypeptide(L)'
;MPLPTGARAREILRVVLINIVILSGLYALAEIGLHLVSPDRNPLFGTALRIPDRVFHHTLWPHFEGYDVWGDQRYRVVTNSLGFKDGSPRVVPMEADRQRIVFIGDSFTEGIGLPYEQTFVGRFARMFPEIDVLNAGVVSYAPSAYYEKLKYLIDLGLKFDEVFVYIDISDVRDEAVGYCYDEHGVLQMRNLQSCGYGPCPSGEPVPKVWWKETLKETFYIPNFIYQTVKKRWRASVSDASNAAATAADGTQPGA
;
A
#
# COMPACT_ATOMS: atom_id res chain seq x y z
N MET A 1 -54.25 11.84 4.63
CA MET A 1 -53.97 10.59 5.35
C MET A 1 -53.90 10.92 6.83
N PRO A 2 -54.74 10.38 7.71
CA PRO A 2 -54.66 10.67 9.15
C PRO A 2 -53.39 10.04 9.70
N LEU A 3 -52.64 10.82 10.48
CA LEU A 3 -51.45 10.35 11.19
C LEU A 3 -51.83 9.17 12.12
N PRO A 4 -50.95 8.15 12.25
CA PRO A 4 -51.23 7.02 13.10
C PRO A 4 -51.38 7.44 14.55
N THR A 5 -52.39 6.95 15.25
CA THR A 5 -52.58 7.14 16.68
C THR A 5 -51.33 6.66 17.45
N GLY A 6 -50.95 7.28 18.54
CA GLY A 6 -49.69 7.00 19.26
C GLY A 6 -49.48 5.55 19.70
N ALA A 7 -50.50 4.69 19.68
CA ALA A 7 -50.39 3.24 19.88
C ALA A 7 -49.82 2.53 18.63
N ARG A 8 -50.33 2.87 17.44
CA ARG A 8 -49.82 2.32 16.16
C ARG A 8 -48.38 2.76 15.87
N ALA A 9 -48.04 4.01 16.20
CA ALA A 9 -46.67 4.51 16.06
C ALA A 9 -45.67 3.72 16.93
N ARG A 10 -46.03 3.39 18.18
CA ARG A 10 -45.23 2.58 19.10
C ARG A 10 -45.07 1.14 18.58
N GLU A 11 -46.10 0.57 18.00
CA GLU A 11 -46.08 -0.80 17.44
C GLU A 11 -45.17 -0.87 16.18
N ILE A 12 -45.28 0.11 15.29
CA ILE A 12 -44.40 0.25 14.12
C ILE A 12 -42.94 0.43 14.59
N LEU A 13 -42.69 1.30 15.57
CA LEU A 13 -41.34 1.52 16.12
C LEU A 13 -40.76 0.21 16.70
N ARG A 14 -41.57 -0.54 17.44
CA ARG A 14 -41.17 -1.84 18.01
C ARG A 14 -40.81 -2.85 16.91
N VAL A 15 -41.61 -2.96 15.87
CA VAL A 15 -41.31 -3.84 14.73
C VAL A 15 -40.06 -3.40 14.01
N VAL A 16 -39.85 -2.10 13.79
CA VAL A 16 -38.64 -1.57 13.15
C VAL A 16 -37.41 -1.88 14.01
N LEU A 17 -37.48 -1.65 15.32
CA LEU A 17 -36.36 -1.96 16.23
C LEU A 17 -36.00 -3.45 16.24
N ILE A 18 -37.02 -4.33 16.27
CA ILE A 18 -36.78 -5.79 16.21
C ILE A 18 -36.10 -6.16 14.88
N ASN A 19 -36.56 -5.63 13.75
CA ASN A 19 -35.92 -5.88 12.47
C ASN A 19 -34.49 -5.37 12.40
N ILE A 20 -34.20 -4.18 12.95
CA ILE A 20 -32.84 -3.66 13.03
C ILE A 20 -31.95 -4.60 13.85
N VAL A 21 -32.41 -5.09 14.99
CA VAL A 21 -31.63 -6.03 15.82
C VAL A 21 -31.38 -7.34 15.09
N ILE A 22 -32.41 -7.90 14.42
CA ILE A 22 -32.26 -9.14 13.64
C ILE A 22 -31.26 -8.95 12.49
N LEU A 23 -31.43 -7.88 11.70
CA LEU A 23 -30.54 -7.58 10.57
C LEU A 23 -29.09 -7.33 11.01
N SER A 24 -28.91 -6.61 12.13
CA SER A 24 -27.58 -6.41 12.71
C SER A 24 -26.94 -7.71 13.18
N GLY A 25 -27.75 -8.60 13.78
CA GLY A 25 -27.27 -9.92 14.19
C GLY A 25 -26.88 -10.80 12.99
N LEU A 26 -27.70 -10.83 11.94
CA LEU A 26 -27.40 -11.55 10.71
C LEU A 26 -26.16 -10.99 10.00
N TYR A 27 -26.01 -9.67 9.98
CA TYR A 27 -24.82 -9.02 9.44
C TYR A 27 -23.57 -9.43 10.22
N ALA A 28 -23.61 -9.38 11.56
CA ALA A 28 -22.50 -9.77 12.41
C ALA A 28 -22.10 -11.24 12.20
N LEU A 29 -23.10 -12.14 12.10
CA LEU A 29 -22.86 -13.56 11.81
C LEU A 29 -22.24 -13.77 10.43
N ALA A 30 -22.70 -13.05 9.41
CA ALA A 30 -22.14 -13.11 8.07
C ALA A 30 -20.70 -12.60 8.05
N GLU A 31 -20.41 -11.49 8.73
CA GLU A 31 -19.06 -10.92 8.85
C GLU A 31 -18.11 -11.90 9.53
N ILE A 32 -18.51 -12.48 10.68
CA ILE A 32 -17.73 -13.50 11.40
C ILE A 32 -17.52 -14.73 10.51
N GLY A 33 -18.56 -15.20 9.83
CA GLY A 33 -18.47 -16.36 8.92
C GLY A 33 -17.47 -16.11 7.79
N LEU A 34 -17.49 -14.93 7.18
CA LEU A 34 -16.55 -14.55 6.14
C LEU A 34 -15.09 -14.46 6.66
N HIS A 35 -14.88 -13.93 7.86
CA HIS A 35 -13.56 -13.93 8.49
C HIS A 35 -13.02 -15.34 8.75
N LEU A 36 -13.89 -16.28 9.13
CA LEU A 36 -13.50 -17.67 9.38
C LEU A 36 -13.20 -18.46 8.10
N VAL A 37 -14.00 -18.23 7.04
CA VAL A 37 -13.89 -18.98 5.77
C VAL A 37 -12.83 -18.39 4.84
N SER A 38 -12.56 -17.10 4.94
CA SER A 38 -11.61 -16.39 4.06
C SER A 38 -10.59 -15.57 4.87
N PRO A 39 -9.81 -16.17 5.76
CA PRO A 39 -8.81 -15.46 6.56
C PRO A 39 -7.79 -14.76 5.66
N ASP A 40 -7.58 -15.26 4.43
CA ASP A 40 -6.61 -14.75 3.46
C ASP A 40 -7.01 -13.42 2.83
N ARG A 41 -8.27 -13.03 2.93
CA ARG A 41 -8.79 -11.76 2.42
C ARG A 41 -8.98 -10.70 3.51
N ASN A 42 -8.49 -10.97 4.72
CA ASN A 42 -8.63 -10.01 5.82
C ASN A 42 -7.77 -8.76 5.51
N PRO A 43 -8.39 -7.59 5.30
CA PRO A 43 -7.67 -6.37 4.98
C PRO A 43 -6.75 -5.87 6.10
N LEU A 44 -6.88 -6.40 7.32
CA LEU A 44 -6.01 -6.06 8.46
C LEU A 44 -4.53 -6.41 8.24
N PHE A 45 -4.20 -7.27 7.27
CA PHE A 45 -2.83 -7.73 7.06
C PHE A 45 -2.00 -6.87 6.09
N GLY A 46 -2.62 -6.00 5.27
CA GLY A 46 -1.89 -5.24 4.26
C GLY A 46 -1.46 -3.83 4.67
N THR A 47 -2.10 -3.23 5.66
CA THR A 47 -1.90 -1.81 6.00
C THR A 47 -0.90 -1.57 7.13
N ALA A 48 -0.71 -2.54 8.01
CA ALA A 48 0.24 -2.44 9.11
C ALA A 48 1.72 -2.48 8.68
N LEU A 49 2.01 -2.93 7.45
CA LEU A 49 3.38 -3.07 6.95
C LEU A 49 4.02 -1.72 6.62
N ARG A 50 3.26 -0.78 6.05
CA ARG A 50 3.78 0.50 5.56
C ARG A 50 3.44 1.62 6.53
N ILE A 51 4.48 2.28 7.03
CA ILE A 51 4.37 3.39 7.97
C ILE A 51 4.90 4.69 7.34
N PRO A 52 4.34 5.86 7.72
CA PRO A 52 4.92 7.14 7.36
C PRO A 52 6.32 7.28 7.93
N ASP A 53 7.19 7.93 7.17
CA ASP A 53 8.53 8.31 7.61
C ASP A 53 8.77 9.80 7.31
N ARG A 54 9.51 10.49 8.19
CA ARG A 54 9.74 11.93 8.08
C ARG A 54 10.89 12.30 7.13
N VAL A 55 11.77 11.35 6.83
CA VAL A 55 12.94 11.60 6.00
C VAL A 55 12.67 11.24 4.55
N PHE A 56 12.10 10.03 4.32
CA PHE A 56 11.86 9.48 2.99
C PHE A 56 10.39 9.14 2.73
N HIS A 57 9.48 9.87 3.37
CA HIS A 57 8.02 9.83 3.24
C HIS A 57 7.35 8.59 3.82
N HIS A 58 7.82 7.38 3.53
CA HIS A 58 7.26 6.14 4.06
C HIS A 58 8.28 5.01 4.02
N THR A 59 8.06 4.00 4.86
CA THR A 59 8.93 2.82 4.96
C THR A 59 8.13 1.59 5.37
N LEU A 60 8.77 0.44 5.47
CA LEU A 60 8.18 -0.75 6.05
C LEU A 60 8.44 -0.78 7.56
N TRP A 61 7.49 -1.34 8.30
CA TRP A 61 7.60 -1.48 9.75
C TRP A 61 8.78 -2.40 10.12
N PRO A 62 9.73 -1.96 10.99
CA PRO A 62 10.82 -2.81 11.47
C PRO A 62 10.30 -4.04 12.23
N HIS A 63 11.00 -5.16 12.10
CA HIS A 63 10.64 -6.43 12.75
C HIS A 63 9.20 -6.90 12.49
N PHE A 64 8.64 -6.53 11.33
CA PHE A 64 7.33 -7.01 10.93
C PHE A 64 7.42 -8.48 10.52
N GLU A 65 6.47 -9.27 10.97
CA GLU A 65 6.24 -10.62 10.50
C GLU A 65 4.74 -10.83 10.28
N GLY A 66 4.34 -11.01 9.03
CA GLY A 66 2.94 -11.10 8.68
C GLY A 66 2.73 -11.34 7.19
N TYR A 67 1.64 -10.81 6.68
CA TYR A 67 1.25 -10.95 5.28
C TYR A 67 0.89 -9.60 4.70
N ASP A 68 1.18 -9.43 3.42
CA ASP A 68 0.70 -8.34 2.59
C ASP A 68 -0.14 -8.91 1.43
N VAL A 69 -0.90 -8.06 0.78
CA VAL A 69 -1.78 -8.43 -0.32
C VAL A 69 -1.50 -7.55 -1.53
N TRP A 70 -1.28 -8.18 -2.68
CA TRP A 70 -1.17 -7.50 -3.96
C TRP A 70 -2.12 -8.12 -4.99
N GLY A 71 -3.12 -7.35 -5.39
CA GLY A 71 -4.21 -7.89 -6.21
C GLY A 71 -5.00 -8.96 -5.46
N ASP A 72 -5.01 -10.17 -6.01
CA ASP A 72 -5.66 -11.35 -5.41
C ASP A 72 -4.64 -12.26 -4.67
N GLN A 73 -3.37 -11.86 -4.64
CA GLN A 73 -2.31 -12.67 -4.04
C GLN A 73 -1.98 -12.17 -2.63
N ARG A 74 -2.02 -13.07 -1.67
CA ARG A 74 -1.51 -12.89 -0.33
C ARG A 74 -0.12 -13.52 -0.23
N TYR A 75 0.84 -12.81 0.32
CA TYR A 75 2.20 -13.29 0.44
C TYR A 75 2.80 -12.92 1.80
N ARG A 76 3.68 -13.78 2.28
CA ARG A 76 4.39 -13.56 3.56
C ARG A 76 5.40 -12.44 3.39
N VAL A 77 5.44 -11.53 4.38
CA VAL A 77 6.44 -10.48 4.48
C VAL A 77 7.09 -10.55 5.85
N VAL A 78 8.40 -10.50 5.85
CA VAL A 78 9.22 -10.33 7.03
C VAL A 78 10.14 -9.15 6.79
N THR A 79 10.34 -8.32 7.80
CA THR A 79 11.31 -7.23 7.75
C THR A 79 12.32 -7.35 8.89
N ASN A 80 13.53 -6.89 8.65
CA ASN A 80 14.57 -6.83 9.66
C ASN A 80 14.46 -5.56 10.55
N SER A 81 15.44 -5.33 11.41
CA SER A 81 15.47 -4.18 12.33
C SER A 81 15.50 -2.80 11.65
N LEU A 82 15.87 -2.72 10.36
CA LEU A 82 15.86 -1.49 9.58
C LEU A 82 14.56 -1.29 8.79
N GLY A 83 13.59 -2.19 8.94
CA GLY A 83 12.38 -2.17 8.13
C GLY A 83 12.64 -2.62 6.68
N PHE A 84 13.69 -3.36 6.40
CA PHE A 84 13.97 -3.90 5.07
C PHE A 84 13.37 -5.27 4.94
N LYS A 85 12.77 -5.56 3.78
CA LYS A 85 12.24 -6.89 3.51
C LYS A 85 13.34 -7.92 3.53
N ASP A 86 13.16 -8.98 4.32
CA ASP A 86 14.19 -9.96 4.63
C ASP A 86 13.58 -11.37 4.76
N GLY A 87 14.41 -12.40 4.79
CA GLY A 87 13.99 -13.77 5.06
C GLY A 87 13.68 -14.03 6.53
N SER A 88 14.17 -13.18 7.45
CA SER A 88 13.97 -13.29 8.89
C SER A 88 13.92 -11.92 9.57
N PRO A 89 13.31 -11.79 10.76
CA PRO A 89 13.25 -10.54 11.52
C PRO A 89 14.56 -10.27 12.27
N ARG A 90 15.70 -10.43 11.60
CA ARG A 90 17.03 -10.29 12.19
C ARG A 90 17.33 -8.85 12.57
N VAL A 91 18.21 -8.67 13.54
CA VAL A 91 18.87 -7.41 13.83
C VAL A 91 20.01 -7.22 12.84
N VAL A 92 20.02 -6.10 12.10
CA VAL A 92 21.11 -5.73 11.22
C VAL A 92 22.12 -4.92 12.03
N PRO A 93 23.35 -5.39 12.24
CA PRO A 93 24.38 -4.63 12.93
C PRO A 93 24.82 -3.45 12.07
N MET A 94 25.20 -2.33 12.68
CA MET A 94 25.70 -1.16 11.93
C MET A 94 27.02 -1.46 11.22
N GLU A 95 27.94 -2.15 11.87
CA GLU A 95 29.16 -2.70 11.25
C GLU A 95 28.86 -4.08 10.64
N ALA A 96 29.46 -4.38 9.53
CA ALA A 96 29.39 -5.69 8.88
C ALA A 96 30.68 -6.47 9.08
N ASP A 97 30.56 -7.75 9.38
CA ASP A 97 31.69 -8.71 9.50
C ASP A 97 32.02 -9.38 8.16
N ARG A 98 31.23 -9.12 7.13
CA ARG A 98 31.35 -9.62 5.76
C ARG A 98 30.91 -8.55 4.77
N GLN A 99 31.23 -8.75 3.49
CA GLN A 99 30.77 -7.84 2.43
C GLN A 99 29.25 -7.62 2.54
N ARG A 100 28.85 -6.35 2.52
CA ARG A 100 27.44 -5.96 2.60
C ARG A 100 27.02 -5.18 1.37
N ILE A 101 25.93 -5.62 0.76
CA ILE A 101 25.34 -5.00 -0.43
C ILE A 101 23.91 -4.54 -0.11
N VAL A 102 23.63 -3.28 -0.41
CA VAL A 102 22.28 -2.68 -0.30
C VAL A 102 21.65 -2.65 -1.68
N PHE A 103 20.49 -3.25 -1.82
CA PHE A 103 19.62 -3.14 -2.99
C PHE A 103 18.57 -2.08 -2.69
N ILE A 104 18.48 -1.02 -3.50
CA ILE A 104 17.48 0.02 -3.35
C ILE A 104 16.76 0.25 -4.67
N GLY A 105 15.47 0.53 -4.59
CA GLY A 105 14.57 0.72 -5.70
C GLY A 105 13.13 0.81 -5.20
N ASP A 106 12.21 0.66 -6.10
CA ASP A 106 10.76 0.76 -5.89
C ASP A 106 10.08 -0.59 -5.55
N SER A 107 8.86 -0.77 -6.00
CA SER A 107 8.03 -1.97 -5.82
C SER A 107 8.65 -3.23 -6.43
N PHE A 108 9.41 -3.11 -7.53
CA PHE A 108 10.12 -4.25 -8.13
C PHE A 108 11.24 -4.73 -7.22
N THR A 109 11.99 -3.81 -6.61
CA THR A 109 13.07 -4.14 -5.69
C THR A 109 12.54 -4.64 -4.34
N GLU A 110 11.48 -4.02 -3.81
CA GLU A 110 10.74 -4.58 -2.66
C GLU A 110 10.27 -6.01 -2.97
N GLY A 111 9.91 -6.29 -4.22
CA GLY A 111 9.32 -7.55 -4.66
C GLY A 111 7.90 -7.69 -4.15
N ILE A 112 7.06 -6.67 -4.42
CA ILE A 112 5.64 -6.68 -4.03
C ILE A 112 4.92 -7.87 -4.68
N GLY A 113 4.03 -8.52 -3.94
CA GLY A 113 3.35 -9.74 -4.40
C GLY A 113 4.13 -11.03 -4.19
N LEU A 114 5.38 -10.98 -3.73
CA LEU A 114 6.25 -12.15 -3.55
C LEU A 114 6.80 -12.23 -2.12
N PRO A 115 6.94 -13.42 -1.53
CA PRO A 115 7.75 -13.59 -0.34
C PRO A 115 9.22 -13.32 -0.67
N TYR A 116 10.03 -12.94 0.33
CA TYR A 116 11.44 -12.52 0.12
C TYR A 116 12.25 -13.51 -0.72
N GLU A 117 12.13 -14.78 -0.45
CA GLU A 117 12.91 -15.85 -1.08
C GLU A 117 12.64 -15.99 -2.60
N GLN A 118 11.51 -15.45 -3.06
CA GLN A 118 11.11 -15.44 -4.48
C GLN A 118 11.47 -14.14 -5.20
N THR A 119 11.78 -13.07 -4.45
CA THR A 119 12.26 -11.81 -5.05
C THR A 119 13.63 -12.01 -5.69
N PHE A 120 14.01 -11.14 -6.63
CA PHE A 120 15.35 -11.22 -7.21
C PHE A 120 16.43 -10.95 -6.16
N VAL A 121 16.20 -10.06 -5.20
CA VAL A 121 17.11 -9.77 -4.09
C VAL A 121 17.29 -10.99 -3.19
N GLY A 122 16.20 -11.66 -2.81
CA GLY A 122 16.26 -12.88 -2.00
C GLY A 122 16.90 -14.06 -2.73
N ARG A 123 16.73 -14.14 -4.07
CA ARG A 123 17.44 -15.13 -4.90
C ARG A 123 18.93 -14.83 -4.96
N PHE A 124 19.32 -13.57 -5.09
CA PHE A 124 20.72 -13.14 -5.01
C PHE A 124 21.33 -13.52 -3.66
N ALA A 125 20.67 -13.17 -2.55
CA ALA A 125 21.12 -13.53 -1.21
C ALA A 125 21.33 -15.05 -1.01
N ARG A 126 20.48 -15.86 -1.63
CA ARG A 126 20.61 -17.33 -1.58
C ARG A 126 21.76 -17.85 -2.44
N MET A 127 22.06 -17.17 -3.56
CA MET A 127 23.18 -17.56 -4.44
C MET A 127 24.54 -17.19 -3.84
N PHE A 128 24.59 -16.15 -3.02
CA PHE A 128 25.80 -15.61 -2.41
C PHE A 128 25.64 -15.51 -0.88
N PRO A 129 25.59 -16.64 -0.17
CA PRO A 129 25.32 -16.67 1.27
C PRO A 129 26.42 -16.03 2.12
N GLU A 130 27.60 -15.84 1.56
CA GLU A 130 28.74 -15.13 2.18
C GLU A 130 28.54 -13.61 2.22
N ILE A 131 27.61 -13.06 1.41
CA ILE A 131 27.31 -11.64 1.33
C ILE A 131 26.13 -11.30 2.25
N ASP A 132 26.25 -10.23 3.01
CA ASP A 132 25.14 -9.65 3.76
C ASP A 132 24.29 -8.76 2.84
N VAL A 133 23.15 -9.29 2.40
CA VAL A 133 22.27 -8.62 1.45
C VAL A 133 21.14 -7.90 2.19
N LEU A 134 20.96 -6.62 1.89
CA LEU A 134 19.90 -5.77 2.44
C LEU A 134 18.97 -5.31 1.32
N ASN A 135 17.67 -5.60 1.43
CA ASN A 135 16.64 -5.14 0.50
C ASN A 135 15.97 -3.86 1.03
N ALA A 136 16.49 -2.69 0.66
CA ALA A 136 15.99 -1.39 1.05
C ALA A 136 14.90 -0.83 0.10
N GLY A 137 14.47 -1.63 -0.91
CA GLY A 137 13.39 -1.24 -1.83
C GLY A 137 12.05 -1.09 -1.12
N VAL A 138 11.27 -0.09 -1.54
CA VAL A 138 9.91 0.16 -1.03
C VAL A 138 9.02 0.65 -2.17
N VAL A 139 7.80 0.15 -2.22
CA VAL A 139 6.80 0.53 -3.23
C VAL A 139 6.64 2.04 -3.34
N SER A 140 6.51 2.52 -4.58
CA SER A 140 6.33 3.95 -4.90
C SER A 140 7.52 4.85 -4.55
N TYR A 141 8.68 4.31 -4.25
CA TYR A 141 9.90 5.11 -4.19
C TYR A 141 10.30 5.57 -5.59
N ALA A 142 11.07 6.67 -5.62
CA ALA A 142 11.70 7.26 -6.80
C ALA A 142 13.08 7.79 -6.41
N PRO A 143 13.92 8.29 -7.32
CA PRO A 143 15.29 8.70 -7.05
C PRO A 143 15.49 9.61 -5.84
N SER A 144 14.61 10.58 -5.60
CA SER A 144 14.66 11.42 -4.38
C SER A 144 14.53 10.59 -3.10
N ALA A 145 13.61 9.60 -3.06
CA ALA A 145 13.45 8.73 -1.90
C ALA A 145 14.64 7.78 -1.73
N TYR A 146 15.23 7.29 -2.83
CA TYR A 146 16.46 6.48 -2.78
C TYR A 146 17.61 7.27 -2.15
N TYR A 147 17.79 8.51 -2.60
CA TYR A 147 18.83 9.40 -2.10
C TYR A 147 18.68 9.69 -0.60
N GLU A 148 17.48 10.12 -0.17
CA GLU A 148 17.25 10.45 1.24
C GLU A 148 17.39 9.21 2.14
N LYS A 149 16.93 8.05 1.69
CA LYS A 149 17.08 6.81 2.45
C LYS A 149 18.54 6.39 2.57
N LEU A 150 19.32 6.43 1.49
CA LEU A 150 20.74 6.10 1.52
C LEU A 150 21.52 7.08 2.41
N LYS A 151 21.26 8.37 2.28
CA LYS A 151 21.84 9.40 3.14
C LYS A 151 21.53 9.13 4.61
N TYR A 152 20.26 8.87 4.94
CA TYR A 152 19.85 8.51 6.30
C TYR A 152 20.60 7.28 6.84
N LEU A 153 20.76 6.24 6.04
CA LEU A 153 21.48 5.03 6.45
C LEU A 153 22.95 5.29 6.72
N ILE A 154 23.59 6.15 5.90
CA ILE A 154 24.98 6.59 6.10
C ILE A 154 25.09 7.42 7.38
N ASP A 155 24.18 8.36 7.58
CA ASP A 155 24.16 9.23 8.78
C ASP A 155 23.87 8.41 10.06
N LEU A 156 23.09 7.35 9.95
CA LEU A 156 22.85 6.37 11.03
C LEU A 156 24.11 5.55 11.36
N GLY A 157 25.10 5.55 10.49
CA GLY A 157 26.36 4.82 10.66
C GLY A 157 26.35 3.41 10.08
N LEU A 158 25.35 3.04 9.27
CA LEU A 158 25.31 1.74 8.60
C LEU A 158 26.48 1.64 7.61
N LYS A 159 27.33 0.63 7.79
CA LYS A 159 28.43 0.32 6.87
C LYS A 159 27.96 -0.66 5.83
N PHE A 160 28.27 -0.39 4.58
CA PHE A 160 28.07 -1.25 3.43
C PHE A 160 29.14 -0.98 2.37
N ASP A 161 29.42 -1.95 1.53
CA ASP A 161 30.49 -1.89 0.52
C ASP A 161 29.94 -1.42 -0.83
N GLU A 162 28.72 -1.85 -1.18
CA GLU A 162 28.11 -1.57 -2.48
C GLU A 162 26.63 -1.25 -2.35
N VAL A 163 26.14 -0.42 -3.29
CA VAL A 163 24.71 -0.13 -3.46
C VAL A 163 24.31 -0.41 -4.89
N PHE A 164 23.30 -1.26 -5.07
CA PHE A 164 22.65 -1.46 -6.35
C PHE A 164 21.35 -0.68 -6.40
N VAL A 165 21.31 0.36 -7.24
CA VAL A 165 20.14 1.19 -7.45
C VAL A 165 19.39 0.68 -8.68
N TYR A 166 18.17 0.22 -8.49
CA TYR A 166 17.29 -0.23 -9.56
C TYR A 166 16.28 0.85 -9.87
N ILE A 167 16.42 1.43 -11.05
CA ILE A 167 15.51 2.47 -11.57
C ILE A 167 14.66 1.83 -12.65
N ASP A 168 13.34 1.96 -12.53
CA ASP A 168 12.41 1.52 -13.55
C ASP A 168 11.79 2.72 -14.28
N ILE A 169 10.97 2.44 -15.30
CA ILE A 169 10.37 3.49 -16.12
C ILE A 169 9.34 4.32 -15.35
N SER A 170 8.71 3.76 -14.32
CA SER A 170 7.76 4.48 -13.48
C SER A 170 8.43 5.53 -12.61
N ASP A 171 9.68 5.30 -12.21
CA ASP A 171 10.47 6.22 -11.40
C ASP A 171 10.65 7.59 -12.04
N VAL A 172 10.81 7.62 -13.36
CA VAL A 172 10.95 8.88 -14.12
C VAL A 172 9.71 9.76 -13.94
N ARG A 173 8.53 9.15 -13.99
CA ARG A 173 7.28 9.86 -13.79
C ARG A 173 7.08 10.21 -12.32
N ASP A 174 7.31 9.26 -11.43
CA ASP A 174 7.09 9.42 -10.00
C ASP A 174 8.02 10.48 -9.41
N GLU A 175 9.26 10.57 -9.91
CA GLU A 175 10.18 11.65 -9.59
C GLU A 175 9.68 12.99 -10.13
N ALA A 176 9.30 13.06 -11.41
CA ALA A 176 8.94 14.32 -12.05
C ALA A 176 7.68 14.97 -11.47
N VAL A 177 6.67 14.16 -11.09
CA VAL A 177 5.35 14.67 -10.67
C VAL A 177 4.93 14.24 -9.28
N GLY A 178 5.49 13.14 -8.74
CA GLY A 178 5.10 12.54 -7.47
C GLY A 178 5.84 13.16 -6.29
N TYR A 179 7.15 13.27 -6.39
CA TYR A 179 7.98 13.74 -5.28
C TYR A 179 8.29 15.24 -5.36
N CYS A 180 8.52 15.85 -4.22
CA CYS A 180 8.98 17.22 -4.07
C CYS A 180 9.55 17.45 -2.67
N TYR A 181 10.36 18.50 -2.50
CA TYR A 181 10.79 18.96 -1.19
C TYR A 181 9.91 20.12 -0.74
N ASP A 182 9.49 20.09 0.52
CA ASP A 182 8.76 21.19 1.13
C ASP A 182 9.72 22.35 1.50
N GLU A 183 9.16 23.41 2.09
CA GLU A 183 9.93 24.60 2.50
C GLU A 183 11.01 24.35 3.56
N HIS A 184 10.92 23.19 4.24
CA HIS A 184 11.90 22.74 5.24
C HIS A 184 12.89 21.72 4.66
N GLY A 185 12.82 21.43 3.37
CA GLY A 185 13.68 20.46 2.71
C GLY A 185 13.32 19.01 3.03
N VAL A 186 12.09 18.75 3.49
CA VAL A 186 11.58 17.40 3.77
C VAL A 186 10.93 16.84 2.52
N LEU A 187 11.27 15.59 2.19
CA LEU A 187 10.71 14.90 1.05
C LEU A 187 9.22 14.60 1.27
N GLN A 188 8.40 15.08 0.35
CA GLN A 188 6.94 14.91 0.35
C GLN A 188 6.48 14.23 -0.93
N MET A 189 5.30 13.63 -0.89
CA MET A 189 4.63 13.10 -2.08
C MET A 189 3.41 13.97 -2.41
N ARG A 190 3.37 14.49 -3.64
CA ARG A 190 2.21 15.25 -4.14
C ARG A 190 1.00 14.33 -4.27
N ASN A 191 -0.17 14.89 -3.99
CA ASN A 191 -1.41 14.17 -4.26
C ASN A 191 -1.66 14.12 -5.78
N LEU A 192 -1.35 13.00 -6.41
CA LEU A 192 -1.53 12.77 -7.85
C LEU A 192 -2.99 12.86 -8.33
N GLN A 193 -3.97 12.99 -7.43
CA GLN A 193 -5.38 13.19 -7.79
C GLN A 193 -5.70 14.64 -8.18
N SER A 194 -4.88 15.59 -7.79
CA SER A 194 -4.95 16.96 -8.29
C SER A 194 -4.11 17.03 -9.56
N CYS A 195 -4.74 16.95 -10.73
CA CYS A 195 -4.07 17.10 -12.02
C CYS A 195 -3.26 18.40 -12.05
N GLY A 196 -1.93 18.31 -11.97
CA GLY A 196 -1.04 19.45 -12.18
C GLY A 196 0.09 19.55 -11.17
N TYR A 197 1.06 20.36 -11.52
CA TYR A 197 2.19 20.77 -10.71
C TYR A 197 1.73 21.71 -9.58
N GLY A 198 0.86 21.21 -8.68
CA GLY A 198 0.48 21.94 -7.49
C GLY A 198 1.70 22.19 -6.58
N PRO A 199 1.62 23.17 -5.66
CA PRO A 199 2.68 23.36 -4.66
C PRO A 199 2.93 22.05 -3.91
N CYS A 200 4.19 21.87 -3.48
CA CYS A 200 4.54 20.76 -2.61
C CYS A 200 3.71 20.85 -1.31
N PRO A 201 3.09 19.77 -0.85
CA PRO A 201 2.40 19.79 0.44
C PRO A 201 3.37 20.24 1.53
N SER A 202 2.99 21.24 2.32
CA SER A 202 3.74 21.62 3.52
C SER A 202 3.08 20.97 4.73
N GLY A 203 3.88 20.40 5.61
CA GLY A 203 3.44 19.81 6.88
C GLY A 203 3.60 18.30 6.98
N GLU A 204 3.37 17.79 8.18
CA GLU A 204 3.40 16.34 8.41
C GLU A 204 2.39 15.64 7.50
N PRO A 205 2.72 14.42 7.00
CA PRO A 205 1.76 13.63 6.24
C PRO A 205 0.44 13.56 7.02
N VAL A 206 -0.63 14.12 6.44
CA VAL A 206 -1.93 14.10 7.11
C VAL A 206 -2.26 12.64 7.36
N PRO A 207 -2.40 12.20 8.61
CA PRO A 207 -2.75 10.82 8.87
C PRO A 207 -4.05 10.56 8.12
N LYS A 208 -4.03 9.61 7.19
CA LYS A 208 -5.23 9.13 6.51
C LYS A 208 -6.27 8.96 7.59
N VAL A 209 -7.46 9.53 7.38
CA VAL A 209 -8.50 9.58 8.42
C VAL A 209 -8.69 8.17 8.96
N TRP A 210 -8.01 7.88 10.07
CA TRP A 210 -7.78 6.55 10.63
C TRP A 210 -9.07 5.72 10.71
N TRP A 211 -10.20 6.35 11.09
CA TRP A 211 -11.47 5.64 11.21
C TRP A 211 -12.04 5.17 9.86
N LYS A 212 -11.78 5.89 8.75
CA LYS A 212 -12.21 5.45 7.40
C LYS A 212 -11.40 4.26 6.91
N GLU A 213 -10.12 4.28 7.17
CA GLU A 213 -9.24 3.15 6.82
C GLU A 213 -9.56 1.98 7.76
N THR A 214 -9.67 2.21 9.08
CA THR A 214 -10.05 1.17 10.04
C THR A 214 -11.39 0.51 9.68
N LEU A 215 -12.42 1.28 9.28
CA LEU A 215 -13.70 0.70 8.86
C LEU A 215 -13.56 -0.17 7.60
N LYS A 216 -12.80 0.28 6.62
CA LYS A 216 -12.55 -0.52 5.40
C LYS A 216 -11.75 -1.79 5.70
N GLU A 217 -10.86 -1.72 6.68
CA GLU A 217 -9.94 -2.79 7.06
C GLU A 217 -10.56 -3.78 8.04
N THR A 218 -11.44 -3.31 8.92
CA THR A 218 -12.08 -4.13 9.94
C THR A 218 -13.27 -4.92 9.41
N PHE A 219 -14.01 -4.37 8.45
CA PHE A 219 -15.25 -4.99 7.97
C PHE A 219 -15.08 -5.57 6.57
N TYR A 220 -15.29 -6.87 6.46
CA TYR A 220 -15.15 -7.63 5.22
C TYR A 220 -16.23 -7.24 4.18
N ILE A 221 -17.50 -7.17 4.59
CA ILE A 221 -18.62 -6.90 3.69
C ILE A 221 -18.55 -5.50 3.07
N PRO A 222 -18.35 -4.41 3.82
CA PRO A 222 -18.20 -3.07 3.26
C PRO A 222 -16.99 -2.96 2.32
N ASN A 223 -15.86 -3.58 2.68
CA ASN A 223 -14.70 -3.59 1.82
C ASN A 223 -14.93 -4.36 0.52
N PHE A 224 -15.55 -5.53 0.59
CA PHE A 224 -15.94 -6.33 -0.58
C PHE A 224 -16.86 -5.54 -1.53
N ILE A 225 -17.89 -4.88 -0.99
CA ILE A 225 -18.80 -4.02 -1.77
C ILE A 225 -18.02 -2.89 -2.41
N TYR A 226 -17.19 -2.17 -1.65
CA TYR A 226 -16.36 -1.07 -2.15
C TYR A 226 -15.44 -1.51 -3.29
N GLN A 227 -14.70 -2.61 -3.13
CA GLN A 227 -13.79 -3.12 -4.15
C GLN A 227 -14.54 -3.58 -5.41
N THR A 228 -15.70 -4.23 -5.23
CA THR A 228 -16.54 -4.69 -6.36
C THR A 228 -17.08 -3.51 -7.16
N VAL A 229 -17.60 -2.48 -6.49
CA VAL A 229 -18.10 -1.26 -7.14
C VAL A 229 -16.96 -0.53 -7.85
N LYS A 230 -15.81 -0.38 -7.18
CA LYS A 230 -14.62 0.26 -7.75
C LYS A 230 -14.09 -0.47 -8.99
N LYS A 231 -14.07 -1.82 -8.95
CA LYS A 231 -13.66 -2.65 -10.10
C LYS A 231 -14.60 -2.47 -11.29
N ARG A 232 -15.91 -2.50 -11.04
CA ARG A 232 -16.93 -2.29 -12.10
C ARG A 232 -16.84 -0.88 -12.69
N TRP A 233 -16.68 0.13 -11.85
CA TRP A 233 -16.53 1.51 -12.31
C TRP A 233 -15.27 1.70 -13.16
N ARG A 234 -14.13 1.14 -12.74
CA ARG A 234 -12.89 1.18 -13.53
C ARG A 234 -13.03 0.47 -14.88
N ALA A 235 -13.68 -0.68 -14.92
CA ALA A 235 -13.97 -1.39 -16.16
C ALA A 235 -14.82 -0.52 -17.11
N SER A 236 -15.90 0.09 -16.62
CA SER A 236 -16.77 0.95 -17.43
C SER A 236 -16.04 2.20 -17.97
N VAL A 237 -15.12 2.78 -17.20
CA VAL A 237 -14.30 3.92 -17.64
C VAL A 237 -13.29 3.48 -18.71
N SER A 238 -12.65 2.31 -18.52
CA SER A 238 -11.73 1.74 -19.50
C SER A 238 -12.43 1.42 -20.82
N ASP A 239 -13.61 0.80 -20.75
CA ASP A 239 -14.42 0.48 -21.94
C ASP A 239 -14.87 1.75 -22.69
N ALA A 240 -15.27 2.79 -21.95
CA ALA A 240 -15.63 4.07 -22.52
C ALA A 240 -14.43 4.78 -23.19
N SER A 241 -13.25 4.71 -22.57
CA SER A 241 -12.01 5.29 -23.15
C SER A 241 -11.56 4.54 -24.41
N ASN A 242 -11.66 3.21 -24.41
CA ASN A 242 -11.35 2.38 -25.58
C ASN A 242 -12.34 2.61 -26.71
N ALA A 243 -13.64 2.73 -26.42
CA ALA A 243 -14.66 3.06 -27.43
C ALA A 243 -14.44 4.45 -28.04
N ALA A 244 -14.06 5.45 -27.23
CA ALA A 244 -13.72 6.78 -27.71
C ALA A 244 -12.47 6.79 -28.60
N ALA A 245 -11.43 6.01 -28.23
CA ALA A 245 -10.21 5.87 -29.04
C ALA A 245 -10.50 5.21 -30.39
N THR A 246 -11.34 4.16 -30.41
CA THR A 246 -11.72 3.46 -31.65
C THR A 246 -12.57 4.36 -32.58
N ALA A 247 -13.44 5.20 -31.99
CA ALA A 247 -14.23 6.16 -32.77
C ALA A 247 -13.37 7.27 -33.35
N ALA A 248 -12.30 7.68 -32.69
CA ALA A 248 -11.36 8.70 -33.20
C ALA A 248 -10.46 8.17 -34.33
N ASP A 249 -10.10 6.88 -34.31
CA ASP A 249 -9.28 6.25 -35.36
C ASP A 249 -10.08 5.93 -36.63
N GLY A 250 -11.42 5.77 -36.52
CA GLY A 250 -12.32 5.51 -37.65
C GLY A 250 -12.65 6.75 -38.52
N THR A 251 -12.15 7.91 -38.18
CA THR A 251 -12.44 9.20 -38.90
C THR A 251 -11.28 9.71 -39.77
N GLN A 252 -10.42 8.84 -40.31
CA GLN A 252 -9.54 9.27 -41.39
C GLN A 252 -10.33 9.30 -42.70
N PRO A 253 -10.55 10.49 -43.33
CA PRO A 253 -11.11 10.55 -44.67
C PRO A 253 -10.07 10.00 -45.63
N GLY A 254 -10.47 8.97 -46.40
CA GLY A 254 -9.67 8.47 -47.50
C GLY A 254 -9.35 9.59 -48.48
N ALA A 255 -8.07 9.79 -48.73
CA ALA A 255 -7.57 10.58 -49.86
C ALA A 255 -7.36 9.68 -51.07
#